data_2ff591a7c3c886e933b07b0a94c57fe6
#
_entry.id   2ff591a7c3c886e933b07b0a94c57fe6
#
_cell.length_a   1.000
_cell.length_b   1.000
_cell.length_c   1.000
_cell.angle_alpha   90.00
_cell.angle_beta   90.00
_cell.angle_gamma   90.00
#
_symmetry.space_group_name_H-M   'P 1'
#
loop_
_entity.id
_entity.type
_entity.pdbx_description
1 polymer ?
#
loop_
_entity_poly.entity_id
_entity_poly.type
_entity_poly.pdbx_seq_one_letter_code
_entity_poly.pdbx_strand_id
1 'polypeptide(L)'
;TQQGEAIIQCYNDIKDAGCAGGIIFTWQDEWFKRTWNTLNAVDLTKTPYWSDYQTNEQYFGLLSFDPGTEKSVCYVDGDVSEWKDEDVVSENDNMTVSMKYDEKFIYFMVNKKDYKDTETIYIPIDTTPKTGSNYCSNYDIKFDKNADFIIVINGKDNSRVVVQERYELIRAMSNREVNGVSAYQEVPDKNTDVFKPIKLMLRTTALLETGHNTNLADTFEAGKLTYGNANPDAEDFNSLADFCINGDNIEIKLPWQLLNFSNPSEMKIHDDYYENYGVEEIQIDKISVGIGTDKNKDQRIEMKDFALEGWGNNVTYHERLKKSYYMIQEVWTKE
;
A
#
# COMPACT_ATOMS: atom_id res chain seq x y z
N THR A 1 8.55 -8.27 -16.18
CA THR A 1 8.41 -8.61 -17.62
C THR A 1 8.01 -7.36 -18.41
N GLN A 2 6.90 -6.69 -18.08
CA GLN A 2 6.42 -5.50 -18.82
C GLN A 2 7.46 -4.38 -18.93
N GLN A 3 8.22 -4.08 -17.88
CA GLN A 3 9.31 -3.10 -17.95
C GLN A 3 10.36 -3.49 -18.99
N GLY A 4 10.79 -4.76 -18.97
CA GLY A 4 11.78 -5.25 -19.96
C GLY A 4 11.27 -5.18 -21.38
N GLU A 5 10.02 -5.57 -21.63
CA GLU A 5 9.39 -5.49 -22.93
C GLU A 5 9.32 -4.05 -23.45
N ALA A 6 8.90 -3.10 -22.60
CA ALA A 6 8.84 -1.69 -22.97
C ALA A 6 10.22 -1.11 -23.31
N ILE A 7 11.25 -1.43 -22.52
CA ILE A 7 12.62 -0.95 -22.78
C ILE A 7 13.16 -1.55 -24.09
N ILE A 8 12.94 -2.83 -24.35
CA ILE A 8 13.36 -3.49 -25.59
C ILE A 8 12.64 -2.87 -26.80
N GLN A 9 11.35 -2.59 -26.69
CA GLN A 9 10.60 -1.91 -27.75
C GLN A 9 11.20 -0.53 -28.04
N CYS A 10 11.40 0.29 -27.02
CA CYS A 10 12.03 1.61 -27.18
C CYS A 10 13.42 1.52 -27.79
N TYR A 11 14.21 0.53 -27.41
CA TYR A 11 15.56 0.31 -27.95
C TYR A 11 15.50 -0.03 -29.46
N ASN A 12 14.61 -0.92 -29.86
CA ASN A 12 14.41 -1.26 -31.26
C ASN A 12 13.95 -0.05 -32.10
N ASP A 13 12.99 0.74 -31.59
CA ASP A 13 12.52 1.96 -32.24
C ASP A 13 13.67 2.98 -32.44
N ILE A 14 14.56 3.13 -31.46
CA ILE A 14 15.74 3.99 -31.55
C ILE A 14 16.71 3.50 -32.65
N LYS A 15 16.92 2.18 -32.76
CA LYS A 15 17.76 1.58 -33.82
C LYS A 15 17.14 1.76 -35.19
N ASP A 16 15.86 1.47 -35.33
CA ASP A 16 15.14 1.61 -36.62
C ASP A 16 15.09 3.05 -37.10
N ALA A 17 15.09 4.02 -36.16
CA ALA A 17 15.23 5.44 -36.50
C ALA A 17 16.66 5.85 -36.93
N GLY A 18 17.65 4.94 -36.92
CA GLY A 18 19.03 5.22 -37.29
C GLY A 18 19.82 6.02 -36.27
N CYS A 19 19.42 6.01 -35.00
CA CYS A 19 20.17 6.64 -33.92
C CYS A 19 21.44 5.85 -33.58
N ALA A 20 22.41 6.51 -32.99
CA ALA A 20 23.69 5.91 -32.60
C ALA A 20 23.59 4.90 -31.43
N GLY A 21 22.51 4.90 -30.69
CA GLY A 21 22.24 4.01 -29.58
C GLY A 21 21.28 4.62 -28.58
N GLY A 22 20.93 3.86 -27.54
CA GLY A 22 20.04 4.26 -26.45
C GLY A 22 20.75 4.26 -25.08
N ILE A 23 20.26 5.08 -24.17
CA ILE A 23 20.67 5.08 -22.76
C ILE A 23 19.45 4.74 -21.92
N ILE A 24 19.57 3.70 -21.08
CA ILE A 24 18.49 3.30 -20.19
C ILE A 24 18.49 4.22 -18.98
N PHE A 25 17.37 4.83 -18.71
CA PHE A 25 17.10 5.51 -17.47
C PHE A 25 16.17 4.61 -16.63
N THR A 26 16.65 3.89 -15.57
CA THR A 26 17.96 4.11 -14.96
C THR A 26 18.54 2.80 -14.45
N TRP A 27 19.78 2.82 -13.90
CA TRP A 27 20.41 1.62 -13.35
C TRP A 27 19.70 1.10 -12.11
N GLN A 28 19.45 1.98 -11.15
CA GLN A 28 18.86 1.61 -9.86
C GLN A 28 17.56 2.35 -9.60
N ASP A 29 16.69 1.78 -8.78
CA ASP A 29 15.49 2.45 -8.30
C ASP A 29 15.85 3.72 -7.54
N GLU A 30 15.08 4.78 -7.78
CA GLU A 30 15.38 6.12 -7.28
C GLU A 30 14.46 6.47 -6.08
N TRP A 31 14.61 5.76 -4.98
CA TRP A 31 13.85 5.93 -3.74
C TRP A 31 13.96 7.33 -3.14
N PHE A 32 14.97 8.08 -3.50
CA PHE A 32 15.24 9.43 -3.01
C PHE A 32 14.46 10.51 -3.77
N LYS A 33 13.81 10.19 -4.87
CA LYS A 33 12.99 11.13 -5.62
C LYS A 33 11.74 11.51 -4.86
N ARG A 34 11.45 12.80 -4.89
CA ARG A 34 10.22 13.36 -4.31
C ARG A 34 9.37 13.93 -5.41
N THR A 35 8.07 13.84 -5.23
CA THR A 35 7.10 14.60 -5.98
C THR A 35 6.33 15.50 -5.02
N TRP A 36 5.57 16.44 -5.57
CA TRP A 36 4.72 17.32 -4.79
C TRP A 36 3.74 16.58 -3.86
N ASN A 37 3.37 15.35 -4.18
CA ASN A 37 2.45 14.53 -3.38
C ASN A 37 3.14 13.71 -2.26
N THR A 38 4.48 13.67 -2.24
CA THR A 38 5.23 12.92 -1.20
C THR A 38 6.24 13.79 -0.45
N LEU A 39 6.39 15.07 -0.81
CA LEU A 39 7.46 15.96 -0.34
C LEU A 39 7.59 16.04 1.18
N ASN A 40 6.49 16.01 1.91
CA ASN A 40 6.46 16.15 3.36
C ASN A 40 6.01 14.90 4.10
N ALA A 41 5.80 13.80 3.37
CA ALA A 41 5.19 12.59 3.92
C ALA A 41 6.21 11.51 4.29
N VAL A 42 7.47 11.63 3.86
CA VAL A 42 8.45 10.56 3.96
C VAL A 42 9.84 11.07 4.37
N ASP A 43 10.52 10.26 5.16
CA ASP A 43 11.95 10.42 5.44
C ASP A 43 12.77 9.72 4.34
N LEU A 44 13.37 10.50 3.45
CA LEU A 44 14.16 9.99 2.34
C LEU A 44 15.37 9.17 2.74
N THR A 45 15.86 9.29 3.95
CA THR A 45 16.99 8.49 4.44
C THR A 45 16.59 7.06 4.69
N LYS A 46 15.27 6.78 4.79
CA LYS A 46 14.69 5.49 5.13
C LYS A 46 13.81 4.90 4.02
N THR A 47 13.46 5.66 2.99
CA THR A 47 12.57 5.19 1.91
C THR A 47 13.04 3.96 1.13
N PRO A 48 14.36 3.64 1.01
CA PRO A 48 14.78 2.39 0.38
C PRO A 48 14.27 1.13 1.08
N TYR A 49 13.87 1.28 2.33
CA TYR A 49 13.41 0.21 3.20
C TYR A 49 11.89 0.04 3.21
N TRP A 50 11.18 0.79 2.38
CA TRP A 50 9.72 0.78 2.33
C TRP A 50 9.25 0.48 0.92
N SER A 51 8.29 -0.40 0.80
CA SER A 51 7.84 -0.95 -0.49
C SER A 51 6.58 -0.28 -1.01
N ASP A 52 6.41 1.04 -0.82
CA ASP A 52 5.26 1.78 -1.34
C ASP A 52 5.65 2.80 -2.41
N TYR A 53 4.65 3.27 -3.16
CA TYR A 53 4.84 4.27 -4.21
C TYR A 53 5.07 5.66 -3.61
N GLN A 54 6.28 6.19 -3.82
CA GLN A 54 6.67 7.53 -3.41
C GLN A 54 6.56 8.53 -4.56
N THR A 55 6.88 8.09 -5.76
CA THR A 55 6.97 8.89 -6.98
C THR A 55 6.77 8.00 -8.20
N ASN A 56 6.31 8.62 -9.29
CA ASN A 56 6.09 7.93 -10.57
C ASN A 56 7.36 7.38 -11.24
N GLU A 57 8.56 7.83 -10.84
CA GLU A 57 9.83 7.37 -11.42
C GLU A 57 10.61 6.42 -10.51
N GLN A 58 10.13 6.17 -9.31
CA GLN A 58 10.85 5.42 -8.28
C GLN A 58 11.33 4.04 -8.76
N TYR A 59 10.53 3.34 -9.54
CA TYR A 59 10.80 1.96 -9.98
C TYR A 59 11.33 1.84 -11.41
N PHE A 60 11.91 2.89 -11.97
CA PHE A 60 12.50 2.86 -13.32
C PHE A 60 13.82 2.07 -13.39
N GLY A 61 14.46 1.80 -12.25
CA GLY A 61 15.71 1.07 -12.18
C GLY A 61 15.63 -0.37 -12.69
N LEU A 62 16.78 -0.88 -13.13
CA LEU A 62 17.00 -2.30 -13.40
C LEU A 62 17.41 -3.06 -12.14
N LEU A 63 17.90 -2.34 -11.13
CA LEU A 63 18.27 -2.81 -9.81
C LEU A 63 17.27 -2.29 -8.79
N SER A 64 16.67 -3.19 -8.01
CA SER A 64 15.77 -2.89 -6.91
C SER A 64 16.49 -2.94 -5.57
N PHE A 65 16.03 -2.14 -4.63
CA PHE A 65 16.41 -2.22 -3.21
C PHE A 65 15.20 -2.71 -2.43
N ASP A 66 15.26 -3.96 -2.02
CA ASP A 66 14.16 -4.57 -1.26
C ASP A 66 14.49 -4.53 0.24
N PRO A 67 13.57 -4.08 1.12
CA PRO A 67 13.81 -4.00 2.56
C PRO A 67 14.09 -5.38 3.18
N GLY A 68 14.91 -5.41 4.23
CA GLY A 68 15.18 -6.60 5.01
C GLY A 68 15.99 -7.69 4.26
N THR A 69 15.74 -8.94 4.61
CA THR A 69 16.37 -10.11 4.00
C THR A 69 15.69 -10.51 2.69
N GLU A 70 16.34 -11.36 1.88
CA GLU A 70 15.76 -11.88 0.64
C GLU A 70 14.43 -12.61 0.87
N LYS A 71 14.35 -13.40 1.94
CA LYS A 71 13.13 -14.14 2.28
C LYS A 71 12.19 -13.30 3.12
N SER A 72 10.91 -13.32 2.75
CA SER A 72 9.82 -12.79 3.55
C SER A 72 9.33 -13.81 4.57
N VAL A 73 8.64 -13.34 5.62
CA VAL A 73 8.05 -14.21 6.65
C VAL A 73 6.92 -15.08 6.11
N CYS A 74 6.29 -14.63 5.02
CA CYS A 74 5.33 -15.39 4.21
C CYS A 74 5.23 -14.75 2.82
N TYR A 75 4.62 -15.46 1.89
CA TYR A 75 4.33 -14.98 0.55
C TYR A 75 2.81 -14.95 0.30
N VAL A 76 2.39 -14.10 -0.59
CA VAL A 76 1.02 -14.04 -1.09
C VAL A 76 0.98 -14.87 -2.36
N ASP A 77 0.72 -16.16 -2.23
CA ASP A 77 0.78 -17.12 -3.34
C ASP A 77 -0.31 -18.21 -3.31
N GLY A 78 -1.10 -18.21 -2.23
CA GLY A 78 -2.16 -19.18 -2.01
C GLY A 78 -1.71 -20.44 -1.24
N ASP A 79 -0.43 -20.55 -0.87
CA ASP A 79 0.05 -21.56 0.06
C ASP A 79 0.03 -21.01 1.49
N VAL A 80 -0.87 -21.51 2.30
CA VAL A 80 -1.03 -21.06 3.69
C VAL A 80 -0.21 -21.84 4.70
N SER A 81 0.76 -22.64 4.25
CA SER A 81 1.60 -23.47 5.12
C SER A 81 2.52 -22.67 6.04
N GLU A 82 2.81 -21.42 5.71
CA GLU A 82 3.58 -20.51 6.58
C GLU A 82 2.76 -19.95 7.75
N TRP A 83 1.43 -20.04 7.70
CA TRP A 83 0.53 -19.54 8.73
C TRP A 83 0.24 -20.60 9.80
N LYS A 84 0.08 -20.15 11.04
CA LYS A 84 -0.13 -20.98 12.19
C LYS A 84 -1.31 -20.47 13.01
N ASP A 85 -1.85 -21.35 13.89
CA ASP A 85 -2.95 -20.98 14.81
C ASP A 85 -2.58 -19.80 15.73
N GLU A 86 -1.31 -19.66 16.08
CA GLU A 86 -0.80 -18.56 16.94
C GLU A 86 -0.79 -17.20 16.25
N ASP A 87 -0.90 -17.16 14.92
CA ASP A 87 -0.95 -15.92 14.14
C ASP A 87 -2.37 -15.33 14.08
N VAL A 88 -3.39 -16.04 14.57
CA VAL A 88 -4.78 -15.57 14.58
C VAL A 88 -4.95 -14.41 15.55
N VAL A 89 -5.42 -13.28 15.03
CA VAL A 89 -5.63 -12.04 15.80
C VAL A 89 -7.10 -11.85 16.16
N SER A 90 -7.99 -12.04 15.18
CA SER A 90 -9.44 -11.88 15.40
C SER A 90 -10.20 -13.00 14.70
N GLU A 91 -11.29 -13.42 15.31
CA GLU A 91 -12.13 -14.50 14.81
C GLU A 91 -13.61 -14.23 15.10
N ASN A 92 -14.45 -14.81 14.27
CA ASN A 92 -15.89 -14.96 14.51
C ASN A 92 -16.35 -16.33 14.02
N ASP A 93 -17.64 -16.64 14.12
CA ASP A 93 -18.19 -17.98 13.88
C ASP A 93 -17.77 -18.65 12.55
N ASN A 94 -17.43 -17.86 11.53
CA ASN A 94 -17.15 -18.35 10.17
C ASN A 94 -15.84 -17.86 9.56
N MET A 95 -15.12 -17.00 10.25
CA MET A 95 -13.93 -16.34 9.70
C MET A 95 -12.87 -16.13 10.75
N THR A 96 -11.62 -16.18 10.30
CA THR A 96 -10.46 -15.72 11.09
C THR A 96 -9.63 -14.74 10.27
N VAL A 97 -8.94 -13.83 10.95
CA VAL A 97 -7.86 -13.04 10.38
C VAL A 97 -6.60 -13.28 11.20
N SER A 98 -5.55 -13.71 10.52
CA SER A 98 -4.20 -13.88 11.05
C SER A 98 -3.31 -12.76 10.55
N MET A 99 -2.26 -12.43 11.31
CA MET A 99 -1.34 -11.37 10.94
C MET A 99 0.11 -11.75 11.19
N LYS A 100 0.98 -11.25 10.30
CA LYS A 100 2.43 -11.24 10.41
C LYS A 100 2.97 -9.93 9.86
N TYR A 101 4.22 -9.66 10.12
CA TYR A 101 4.93 -8.56 9.48
C TYR A 101 6.44 -8.84 9.40
N ASP A 102 7.08 -8.18 8.48
CA ASP A 102 8.53 -8.07 8.35
C ASP A 102 8.91 -6.62 7.96
N GLU A 103 10.15 -6.41 7.61
CA GLU A 103 10.64 -5.09 7.21
C GLU A 103 10.00 -4.59 5.90
N LYS A 104 9.43 -5.50 5.07
CA LYS A 104 8.85 -5.18 3.76
C LYS A 104 7.38 -4.82 3.87
N PHE A 105 6.60 -5.66 4.55
CA PHE A 105 5.14 -5.61 4.52
C PHE A 105 4.52 -6.00 5.86
N ILE A 106 3.29 -5.59 6.01
CA ILE A 106 2.35 -6.19 6.96
C ILE A 106 1.44 -7.16 6.19
N TYR A 107 1.28 -8.36 6.71
CA TYR A 107 0.57 -9.45 6.05
C TYR A 107 -0.68 -9.83 6.81
N PHE A 108 -1.72 -10.17 6.06
CA PHE A 108 -2.97 -10.69 6.59
C PHE A 108 -3.32 -12.00 5.88
N MET A 109 -3.84 -12.97 6.61
CA MET A 109 -4.45 -14.15 6.04
C MET A 109 -5.86 -14.29 6.60
N VAL A 110 -6.83 -14.27 5.72
CA VAL A 110 -8.23 -14.53 6.05
C VAL A 110 -8.56 -15.96 5.70
N ASN A 111 -9.10 -16.71 6.65
CA ASN A 111 -9.80 -17.95 6.36
C ASN A 111 -11.31 -17.71 6.54
N LYS A 112 -12.09 -17.97 5.49
CA LYS A 112 -13.53 -17.85 5.51
C LYS A 112 -14.16 -19.07 4.89
N LYS A 113 -14.82 -19.85 5.73
CA LYS A 113 -15.52 -21.07 5.30
C LYS A 113 -16.55 -20.77 4.19
N ASP A 114 -16.49 -21.56 3.11
CA ASP A 114 -17.38 -21.46 1.95
C ASP A 114 -17.34 -20.07 1.26
N TYR A 115 -16.14 -19.43 1.22
CA TYR A 115 -15.95 -18.12 0.60
C TYR A 115 -16.38 -18.11 -0.87
N LYS A 116 -16.98 -17.02 -1.30
CA LYS A 116 -17.35 -16.75 -2.70
C LYS A 116 -16.93 -15.36 -3.11
N ASP A 117 -16.39 -15.23 -4.30
CA ASP A 117 -15.93 -13.94 -4.89
C ASP A 117 -17.03 -12.85 -4.98
N THR A 118 -18.30 -13.24 -4.75
CA THR A 118 -19.43 -12.31 -4.70
C THR A 118 -19.70 -11.75 -3.31
N GLU A 119 -18.98 -12.19 -2.30
CA GLU A 119 -19.06 -11.69 -0.92
C GLU A 119 -17.96 -10.65 -0.70
N THR A 120 -18.31 -9.57 -0.02
CA THR A 120 -17.34 -8.58 0.40
C THR A 120 -16.87 -8.86 1.82
N ILE A 121 -15.56 -8.91 2.02
CA ILE A 121 -14.93 -9.00 3.34
C ILE A 121 -14.38 -7.63 3.70
N TYR A 122 -14.58 -7.24 4.95
CA TYR A 122 -14.06 -6.02 5.54
C TYR A 122 -13.11 -6.35 6.68
N ILE A 123 -11.92 -5.76 6.65
CA ILE A 123 -10.93 -5.85 7.72
C ILE A 123 -10.65 -4.42 8.19
N PRO A 124 -11.39 -3.93 9.21
CA PRO A 124 -11.09 -2.64 9.82
C PRO A 124 -9.79 -2.68 10.58
N ILE A 125 -9.03 -1.59 10.52
CA ILE A 125 -7.72 -1.41 11.16
C ILE A 125 -7.73 -0.06 11.88
N ASP A 126 -7.44 -0.08 13.18
CA ASP A 126 -7.22 1.09 14.03
C ASP A 126 -5.71 1.23 14.26
N THR A 127 -5.13 2.30 13.77
CA THR A 127 -3.68 2.55 13.82
C THR A 127 -3.33 3.72 14.73
N THR A 128 -4.25 4.65 14.97
CA THR A 128 -3.97 5.86 15.76
C THR A 128 -4.97 6.07 16.90
N PRO A 129 -4.49 6.45 18.10
CA PRO A 129 -5.38 6.70 19.24
C PRO A 129 -6.15 8.04 19.12
N LYS A 130 -5.88 8.87 18.11
CA LYS A 130 -6.38 10.25 18.03
C LYS A 130 -7.57 10.44 17.10
N THR A 131 -7.68 9.62 16.06
CA THR A 131 -8.70 9.71 15.01
C THR A 131 -9.39 8.37 14.82
N GLY A 132 -10.14 8.23 13.77
CA GLY A 132 -10.84 7.01 13.42
C GLY A 132 -12.34 7.07 13.71
N SER A 133 -13.06 6.09 13.19
CA SER A 133 -14.50 5.98 13.35
C SER A 133 -14.92 4.56 13.68
N ASN A 134 -15.92 4.42 14.54
CA ASN A 134 -16.56 3.14 14.83
C ASN A 134 -17.72 2.79 13.88
N TYR A 135 -17.87 3.56 12.81
CA TYR A 135 -18.84 3.33 11.74
C TYR A 135 -18.28 3.79 10.40
N CYS A 136 -18.53 3.03 9.35
CA CYS A 136 -18.25 3.41 7.98
C CYS A 136 -19.54 3.55 7.19
N SER A 137 -19.92 4.78 6.87
CA SER A 137 -21.15 5.09 6.15
C SER A 137 -21.14 4.60 4.70
N ASN A 138 -19.98 4.56 4.06
CA ASN A 138 -19.83 4.10 2.68
C ASN A 138 -20.22 2.63 2.48
N TYR A 139 -19.99 1.80 3.49
CA TYR A 139 -20.27 0.36 3.44
C TYR A 139 -21.37 -0.08 4.41
N ASP A 140 -21.87 0.85 5.26
CA ASP A 140 -22.84 0.59 6.31
C ASP A 140 -22.41 -0.52 7.27
N ILE A 141 -21.19 -0.39 7.80
CA ILE A 141 -20.58 -1.35 8.76
C ILE A 141 -20.15 -0.66 10.04
N LYS A 142 -20.24 -1.39 11.16
CA LYS A 142 -19.94 -0.88 12.50
C LYS A 142 -18.78 -1.65 13.14
N PHE A 143 -17.98 -0.94 13.92
CA PHE A 143 -16.84 -1.49 14.67
C PHE A 143 -17.00 -1.22 16.16
N ASP A 144 -16.32 -1.99 17.00
CA ASP A 144 -16.24 -1.74 18.45
C ASP A 144 -15.12 -0.77 18.83
N LYS A 145 -14.12 -0.55 17.94
CA LYS A 145 -13.06 0.47 18.04
C LYS A 145 -13.12 1.46 16.90
N ASN A 146 -12.28 2.48 16.95
CA ASN A 146 -12.23 3.54 15.94
C ASN A 146 -11.25 3.16 14.82
N ALA A 147 -11.75 2.63 13.72
CA ALA A 147 -10.92 2.29 12.57
C ALA A 147 -10.45 3.54 11.81
N ASP A 148 -9.20 3.52 11.36
CA ASP A 148 -8.62 4.51 10.44
C ASP A 148 -8.59 4.01 9.02
N PHE A 149 -8.41 2.69 8.83
CA PHE A 149 -8.37 2.02 7.53
C PHE A 149 -9.33 0.85 7.48
N ILE A 150 -9.73 0.48 6.27
CA ILE A 150 -10.47 -0.75 6.01
C ILE A 150 -9.89 -1.41 4.77
N ILE A 151 -9.45 -2.66 4.89
CA ILE A 151 -9.20 -3.49 3.72
C ILE A 151 -10.56 -4.03 3.27
N VAL A 152 -10.89 -3.80 2.02
CA VAL A 152 -12.12 -4.26 1.38
C VAL A 152 -11.75 -5.28 0.33
N ILE A 153 -12.05 -6.55 0.56
CA ILE A 153 -11.90 -7.61 -0.42
C ILE A 153 -13.24 -7.81 -1.12
N ASN A 154 -13.29 -7.48 -2.40
CA ASN A 154 -14.48 -7.52 -3.23
C ASN A 154 -14.14 -8.09 -4.62
N GLY A 155 -13.87 -9.40 -4.65
CA GLY A 155 -13.39 -10.10 -5.85
C GLY A 155 -12.01 -9.62 -6.28
N LYS A 156 -11.55 -10.11 -7.43
CA LYS A 156 -10.18 -9.88 -7.92
C LYS A 156 -9.91 -8.46 -8.42
N ASP A 157 -10.93 -7.75 -8.88
CA ASP A 157 -10.78 -6.47 -9.58
C ASP A 157 -11.15 -5.24 -8.75
N ASN A 158 -11.89 -5.42 -7.64
CA ASN A 158 -12.47 -4.32 -6.87
C ASN A 158 -11.95 -4.22 -5.44
N SER A 159 -10.96 -5.03 -5.09
CA SER A 159 -10.36 -5.02 -3.75
C SER A 159 -9.46 -3.80 -3.55
N ARG A 160 -9.49 -3.23 -2.35
CA ARG A 160 -8.75 -2.01 -2.02
C ARG A 160 -8.61 -1.77 -0.53
N VAL A 161 -7.74 -0.85 -0.18
CA VAL A 161 -7.69 -0.21 1.13
C VAL A 161 -8.33 1.17 1.02
N VAL A 162 -9.19 1.49 1.98
CA VAL A 162 -9.76 2.83 2.15
C VAL A 162 -9.31 3.41 3.49
N VAL A 163 -9.23 4.74 3.56
CA VAL A 163 -8.78 5.47 4.75
C VAL A 163 -9.88 6.43 5.24
N GLN A 164 -10.01 6.57 6.55
CA GLN A 164 -10.89 7.55 7.16
C GLN A 164 -10.50 8.96 6.69
N GLU A 165 -11.47 9.77 6.27
CA GLU A 165 -11.25 11.06 5.60
C GLU A 165 -10.32 12.00 6.36
N ARG A 166 -10.39 12.02 7.69
CA ARG A 166 -9.50 12.82 8.55
C ARG A 166 -8.07 12.41 8.43
N TYR A 167 -7.80 11.12 8.26
CA TYR A 167 -6.46 10.53 8.23
C TYR A 167 -5.92 10.34 6.81
N GLU A 168 -6.61 10.86 5.80
CA GLU A 168 -6.13 10.86 4.40
C GLU A 168 -5.11 11.98 4.19
N LEU A 169 -3.85 11.76 4.61
CA LEU A 169 -2.80 12.79 4.61
C LEU A 169 -2.27 13.11 3.23
N ILE A 170 -2.13 12.12 2.36
CA ILE A 170 -1.51 12.28 1.04
C ILE A 170 -2.27 13.34 0.23
N ARG A 171 -3.59 13.27 0.23
CA ARG A 171 -4.42 14.26 -0.49
C ARG A 171 -4.37 15.65 0.16
N ALA A 172 -4.41 15.72 1.47
CA ALA A 172 -4.36 16.99 2.20
C ALA A 172 -3.05 17.74 1.93
N MET A 173 -1.93 17.03 1.97
CA MET A 173 -0.61 17.61 1.68
C MET A 173 -0.46 18.00 0.22
N SER A 174 -0.96 17.19 -0.71
CA SER A 174 -0.96 17.50 -2.14
C SER A 174 -1.71 18.79 -2.45
N ASN A 175 -2.89 18.97 -1.86
CA ASN A 175 -3.68 20.18 -2.04
C ASN A 175 -2.92 21.44 -1.56
N ARG A 176 -2.23 21.34 -0.43
CA ARG A 176 -1.42 22.43 0.10
C ARG A 176 -0.28 22.81 -0.85
N GLU A 177 0.50 21.84 -1.28
CA GLU A 177 1.68 22.07 -2.12
C GLU A 177 1.33 22.61 -3.52
N VAL A 178 0.25 22.10 -4.10
CA VAL A 178 -0.12 22.46 -5.47
C VAL A 178 -0.94 23.72 -5.56
N ASN A 179 -1.87 23.91 -4.66
CA ASN A 179 -2.91 24.92 -4.82
C ASN A 179 -2.67 26.16 -3.96
N GLY A 180 -1.70 26.11 -3.03
CA GLY A 180 -1.56 27.12 -2.00
C GLY A 180 -2.82 27.30 -1.13
N VAL A 181 -3.77 26.36 -1.29
CA VAL A 181 -5.00 26.31 -0.49
C VAL A 181 -4.66 25.60 0.81
N SER A 182 -4.89 26.29 1.91
CA SER A 182 -4.69 25.69 3.21
C SER A 182 -5.58 24.43 3.33
N ALA A 183 -4.95 23.28 3.58
CA ALA A 183 -5.67 22.05 3.91
C ALA A 183 -6.58 22.21 5.16
N TYR A 184 -6.37 23.29 5.90
CA TYR A 184 -7.09 23.65 7.12
C TYR A 184 -8.37 24.47 6.89
N GLN A 185 -8.75 24.75 5.64
CA GLN A 185 -10.00 25.47 5.35
C GLN A 185 -11.24 24.59 5.50
N GLU A 186 -11.09 23.28 5.19
CA GLU A 186 -12.17 22.31 5.31
C GLU A 186 -11.61 21.09 6.05
N VAL A 187 -11.61 21.16 7.37
CA VAL A 187 -11.05 20.11 8.23
C VAL A 187 -12.14 19.06 8.49
N PRO A 188 -11.92 17.79 8.12
CA PRO A 188 -12.84 16.71 8.46
C PRO A 188 -12.94 16.51 9.98
N ASP A 189 -14.08 16.07 10.46
CA ASP A 189 -14.26 15.71 11.87
C ASP A 189 -13.32 14.54 12.25
N LYS A 190 -12.83 14.54 13.50
CA LYS A 190 -11.90 13.51 14.00
C LYS A 190 -12.48 12.09 13.92
N ASN A 191 -13.80 11.98 14.02
CA ASN A 191 -14.54 10.72 13.99
C ASN A 191 -15.51 10.65 12.80
N THR A 192 -15.18 11.35 11.70
CA THR A 192 -15.97 11.26 10.47
C THR A 192 -16.13 9.79 10.06
N ASP A 193 -17.35 9.43 9.66
CA ASP A 193 -17.71 8.07 9.23
C ASP A 193 -17.46 7.82 7.73
N VAL A 194 -16.87 8.80 7.06
CA VAL A 194 -16.55 8.73 5.63
C VAL A 194 -15.15 8.16 5.44
N PHE A 195 -15.07 7.05 4.68
CA PHE A 195 -13.81 6.46 4.25
C PHE A 195 -13.61 6.69 2.76
N LYS A 196 -12.39 7.01 2.36
CA LYS A 196 -12.04 7.39 0.99
C LYS A 196 -11.00 6.47 0.38
N PRO A 197 -11.01 6.25 -0.94
CA PRO A 197 -9.89 5.62 -1.63
C PRO A 197 -8.61 6.44 -1.44
N ILE A 198 -7.49 5.76 -1.19
CA ILE A 198 -6.17 6.38 -1.08
C ILE A 198 -5.67 6.71 -2.48
N LYS A 199 -5.50 7.99 -2.79
CA LYS A 199 -5.16 8.45 -4.14
C LYS A 199 -3.95 9.38 -4.14
N LEU A 200 -2.99 9.09 -5.01
CA LEU A 200 -1.91 10.00 -5.39
C LEU A 200 -2.34 10.84 -6.59
N MET A 201 -1.99 12.11 -6.59
CA MET A 201 -2.26 12.99 -7.72
C MET A 201 -1.09 12.91 -8.72
N LEU A 202 -1.42 12.58 -9.99
CA LEU A 202 -0.43 12.38 -11.03
C LEU A 202 -0.13 13.66 -11.82
N ARG A 203 -1.07 14.60 -11.87
CA ARG A 203 -0.97 15.77 -12.72
C ARG A 203 -1.39 17.04 -12.00
N THR A 204 -0.41 17.83 -11.59
CA THR A 204 -0.63 19.09 -10.87
C THR A 204 -1.27 20.17 -11.74
N THR A 205 -0.90 20.24 -13.03
CA THR A 205 -1.46 21.21 -13.97
C THR A 205 -2.96 21.03 -14.18
N ALA A 206 -3.46 19.80 -14.12
CA ALA A 206 -4.89 19.54 -14.24
C ALA A 206 -5.72 20.16 -13.10
N LEU A 207 -5.17 20.25 -11.89
CA LEU A 207 -5.82 20.95 -10.78
C LEU A 207 -5.97 22.45 -11.02
N LEU A 208 -4.91 23.08 -11.55
CA LEU A 208 -4.94 24.50 -11.88
C LEU A 208 -5.95 24.78 -13.01
N GLU A 209 -5.96 23.95 -14.06
CA GLU A 209 -6.86 24.05 -15.20
C GLU A 209 -8.34 23.83 -14.81
N THR A 210 -8.59 22.99 -13.81
CA THR A 210 -9.96 22.66 -13.35
C THR A 210 -10.47 23.56 -12.23
N GLY A 211 -9.76 24.63 -11.88
CA GLY A 211 -10.12 25.52 -10.78
C GLY A 211 -10.11 24.83 -9.42
N HIS A 212 -9.16 23.94 -9.22
CA HIS A 212 -8.95 23.17 -7.98
C HIS A 212 -10.01 22.07 -7.71
N ASN A 213 -10.73 21.65 -8.75
CA ASN A 213 -11.65 20.51 -8.63
C ASN A 213 -10.87 19.20 -8.61
N THR A 214 -10.57 18.69 -7.42
CA THR A 214 -9.82 17.43 -7.22
C THR A 214 -10.49 16.20 -7.83
N ASN A 215 -11.79 16.25 -8.10
CA ASN A 215 -12.50 15.15 -8.76
C ASN A 215 -12.19 15.03 -10.26
N LEU A 216 -11.63 16.10 -10.86
CA LEU A 216 -11.24 16.12 -12.28
C LEU A 216 -9.74 15.96 -12.48
N ALA A 217 -8.94 15.86 -11.40
CA ALA A 217 -7.52 15.64 -11.50
C ALA A 217 -7.21 14.17 -11.87
N ASP A 218 -6.17 13.97 -12.67
CA ASP A 218 -5.63 12.62 -12.90
C ASP A 218 -5.05 12.10 -11.58
N THR A 219 -5.54 10.94 -11.16
CA THR A 219 -5.13 10.32 -9.92
C THR A 219 -4.77 8.85 -10.13
N PHE A 220 -3.83 8.38 -9.34
CA PHE A 220 -3.53 6.97 -9.19
C PHE A 220 -4.07 6.49 -7.83
N GLU A 221 -4.87 5.43 -7.82
CA GLU A 221 -5.38 4.84 -6.57
C GLU A 221 -4.33 3.89 -5.99
N ALA A 222 -3.52 4.39 -5.05
CA ALA A 222 -2.49 3.61 -4.36
C ALA A 222 -3.09 2.53 -3.44
N GLY A 223 -4.32 2.75 -2.97
CA GLY A 223 -5.03 1.77 -2.15
C GLY A 223 -5.70 0.63 -2.92
N LYS A 224 -5.70 0.66 -4.28
CA LYS A 224 -6.25 -0.44 -5.08
C LYS A 224 -5.33 -1.66 -5.02
N LEU A 225 -5.88 -2.81 -4.64
CA LEU A 225 -5.11 -4.06 -4.51
C LEU A 225 -5.08 -4.83 -5.84
N THR A 226 -3.90 -5.33 -6.17
CA THR A 226 -3.63 -6.14 -7.36
C THR A 226 -3.69 -7.62 -7.00
N TYR A 227 -4.55 -8.37 -7.69
CA TYR A 227 -4.62 -9.82 -7.56
C TYR A 227 -3.44 -10.50 -8.28
N GLY A 228 -2.86 -11.53 -7.66
CA GLY A 228 -1.82 -12.34 -8.29
C GLY A 228 -0.99 -13.13 -7.29
N ASN A 229 0.10 -13.70 -7.78
CA ASN A 229 1.08 -14.44 -7.01
C ASN A 229 2.33 -13.59 -6.78
N ALA A 230 2.66 -13.31 -5.51
CA ALA A 230 3.79 -12.49 -5.12
C ALA A 230 5.02 -13.30 -4.68
N ASN A 231 5.00 -14.62 -4.80
CA ASN A 231 6.15 -15.47 -4.50
C ASN A 231 7.18 -15.38 -5.65
N PRO A 232 8.40 -14.88 -5.41
CA PRO A 232 9.41 -14.72 -6.45
C PRO A 232 9.87 -16.04 -7.10
N ASP A 233 9.66 -17.16 -6.44
CA ASP A 233 10.02 -18.50 -6.93
C ASP A 233 8.88 -19.12 -7.78
N ALA A 234 7.72 -18.50 -7.86
CA ALA A 234 6.59 -19.00 -8.64
C ALA A 234 6.73 -18.67 -10.14
N GLU A 235 6.24 -19.56 -11.00
CA GLU A 235 6.25 -19.38 -12.45
C GLU A 235 5.40 -18.15 -12.87
N ASP A 236 4.27 -17.94 -12.20
CA ASP A 236 3.33 -16.84 -12.44
C ASP A 236 3.61 -15.61 -11.55
N PHE A 237 4.83 -15.49 -11.01
CA PHE A 237 5.22 -14.37 -10.16
C PHE A 237 4.85 -13.01 -10.74
N ASN A 238 4.16 -12.22 -9.92
CA ASN A 238 3.84 -10.83 -10.19
C ASN A 238 4.29 -9.95 -9.01
N SER A 239 5.34 -9.16 -9.19
CA SER A 239 5.88 -8.28 -8.15
C SER A 239 4.90 -7.21 -7.66
N LEU A 240 3.84 -6.93 -8.42
CA LEU A 240 2.78 -5.97 -8.07
C LEU A 240 1.60 -6.62 -7.36
N ALA A 241 1.59 -7.95 -7.20
CA ALA A 241 0.49 -8.62 -6.52
C ALA A 241 0.46 -8.25 -5.02
N ASP A 242 -0.71 -7.86 -4.57
CA ASP A 242 -0.99 -7.49 -3.18
C ASP A 242 -1.81 -8.56 -2.47
N PHE A 243 -2.60 -9.34 -3.20
CA PHE A 243 -3.41 -10.41 -2.60
C PHE A 243 -3.62 -11.59 -3.54
N CYS A 244 -3.85 -12.76 -2.93
CA CYS A 244 -4.19 -14.01 -3.59
C CYS A 244 -5.39 -14.66 -2.91
N ILE A 245 -6.24 -15.34 -3.70
CA ILE A 245 -7.39 -16.10 -3.21
C ILE A 245 -7.20 -17.55 -3.61
N ASN A 246 -7.21 -18.46 -2.63
CA ASN A 246 -7.17 -19.90 -2.86
C ASN A 246 -8.21 -20.62 -1.98
N GLY A 247 -9.34 -21.00 -2.57
CA GLY A 247 -10.45 -21.62 -1.84
C GLY A 247 -11.01 -20.68 -0.78
N ASP A 248 -10.95 -21.12 0.46
CA ASP A 248 -11.44 -20.40 1.64
C ASP A 248 -10.40 -19.40 2.19
N ASN A 249 -9.21 -19.34 1.61
CA ASN A 249 -8.10 -18.54 2.11
C ASN A 249 -7.83 -17.33 1.20
N ILE A 250 -7.53 -16.20 1.83
CA ILE A 250 -7.15 -14.96 1.17
C ILE A 250 -5.91 -14.43 1.88
N GLU A 251 -4.80 -14.39 1.18
CA GLU A 251 -3.56 -13.76 1.64
C GLU A 251 -3.45 -12.36 1.10
N ILE A 252 -3.01 -11.44 1.93
CA ILE A 252 -2.88 -10.02 1.61
C ILE A 252 -1.56 -9.52 2.17
N LYS A 253 -0.83 -8.69 1.41
CA LYS A 253 0.29 -7.91 1.92
C LYS A 253 0.05 -6.43 1.65
N LEU A 254 0.38 -5.60 2.62
CA LEU A 254 0.30 -4.15 2.49
C LEU A 254 1.66 -3.53 2.79
N PRO A 255 2.14 -2.58 1.97
CA PRO A 255 3.31 -1.80 2.32
C PRO A 255 3.01 -0.93 3.55
N TRP A 256 3.99 -0.78 4.44
CA TRP A 256 3.83 -0.04 5.68
C TRP A 256 3.32 1.39 5.48
N GLN A 257 3.81 2.06 4.45
CA GLN A 257 3.42 3.45 4.18
C GLN A 257 1.96 3.61 3.75
N LEU A 258 1.34 2.58 3.15
CA LEU A 258 -0.07 2.62 2.80
C LEU A 258 -0.96 2.80 4.04
N LEU A 259 -0.49 2.33 5.19
CA LEU A 259 -1.13 2.50 6.50
C LEU A 259 -0.55 3.70 7.28
N ASN A 260 0.01 4.69 6.57
CA ASN A 260 0.57 5.93 7.11
C ASN A 260 1.76 5.76 8.09
N PHE A 261 2.49 4.64 8.00
CA PHE A 261 3.76 4.55 8.73
C PHE A 261 4.79 5.47 8.10
N SER A 262 5.30 6.41 8.88
CA SER A 262 6.40 7.29 8.49
C SER A 262 7.76 6.63 8.70
N ASN A 263 7.85 5.74 9.69
CA ASN A 263 9.05 4.99 10.02
C ASN A 263 8.67 3.65 10.68
N PRO A 264 8.43 2.59 9.89
CA PRO A 264 8.04 1.30 10.44
C PRO A 264 9.12 0.66 11.32
N SER A 265 10.42 0.95 11.08
CA SER A 265 11.49 0.40 11.91
C SER A 265 11.41 0.83 13.39
N GLU A 266 10.80 1.97 13.67
CA GLU A 266 10.56 2.51 15.00
C GLU A 266 9.07 2.52 15.38
N MET A 267 8.22 1.90 14.57
CA MET A 267 6.75 1.90 14.73
C MET A 267 6.17 3.30 14.87
N LYS A 268 6.65 4.23 14.03
CA LYS A 268 6.13 5.59 13.96
C LYS A 268 5.15 5.72 12.81
N ILE A 269 4.02 6.36 13.10
CA ILE A 269 2.98 6.72 12.13
C ILE A 269 2.82 8.23 12.09
N HIS A 270 2.21 8.74 11.02
CA HIS A 270 1.80 10.13 10.96
C HIS A 270 0.75 10.44 12.02
N ASP A 271 0.95 11.54 12.74
CA ASP A 271 -0.01 12.06 13.70
C ASP A 271 -1.16 12.83 12.99
N ASP A 272 -2.10 13.34 13.76
CA ASP A 272 -3.21 14.15 13.25
C ASP A 272 -2.68 15.43 12.60
N TYR A 273 -2.56 15.41 11.27
CA TYR A 273 -2.06 16.51 10.46
C TYR A 273 -2.75 17.84 10.72
N TYR A 274 -4.05 17.81 10.99
CA TYR A 274 -4.85 19.01 11.19
C TYR A 274 -4.70 19.59 12.59
N GLU A 275 -4.40 18.76 13.58
CA GLU A 275 -4.17 19.23 14.95
C GLU A 275 -2.83 19.96 15.10
N ASN A 276 -1.81 19.44 14.43
CA ASN A 276 -0.44 19.92 14.56
C ASN A 276 -0.04 20.92 13.46
N TYR A 277 -0.94 21.19 12.52
CA TYR A 277 -0.69 22.08 11.37
C TYR A 277 0.49 21.62 10.51
N GLY A 278 0.72 20.34 10.44
CA GLY A 278 1.81 19.75 9.65
C GLY A 278 1.99 18.26 9.93
N VAL A 279 3.01 17.71 9.30
CA VAL A 279 3.37 16.31 9.47
C VAL A 279 4.21 16.17 10.75
N GLU A 280 3.66 15.50 11.73
CA GLU A 280 4.35 15.03 12.92
C GLU A 280 4.21 13.52 13.03
N GLU A 281 4.91 12.92 13.96
CA GLU A 281 4.93 11.48 14.15
C GLU A 281 4.54 11.13 15.59
N ILE A 282 3.84 10.02 15.73
CA ILE A 282 3.64 9.34 17.01
C ILE A 282 4.15 7.91 16.92
N GLN A 283 4.68 7.41 18.01
CA GLN A 283 5.08 6.01 18.15
C GLN A 283 3.91 5.20 18.68
N ILE A 284 3.68 4.04 18.07
CA ILE A 284 2.67 3.06 18.49
C ILE A 284 3.33 1.74 18.83
N ASP A 285 2.68 0.91 19.62
CA ASP A 285 3.13 -0.44 20.01
C ASP A 285 2.14 -1.53 19.57
N LYS A 286 1.04 -1.13 18.95
CA LYS A 286 -0.01 -2.04 18.48
C LYS A 286 -0.92 -1.36 17.47
N ILE A 287 -1.62 -2.18 16.72
CA ILE A 287 -2.82 -1.82 15.95
C ILE A 287 -3.96 -2.73 16.37
N SER A 288 -5.20 -2.35 16.08
CA SER A 288 -6.35 -3.24 16.31
C SER A 288 -6.98 -3.63 14.99
N VAL A 289 -7.33 -4.91 14.86
CA VAL A 289 -7.86 -5.48 13.61
C VAL A 289 -9.08 -6.35 13.88
N GLY A 290 -10.08 -6.24 13.02
CA GLY A 290 -11.27 -7.07 13.06
C GLY A 290 -11.59 -7.68 11.71
N ILE A 291 -12.61 -8.52 11.64
CA ILE A 291 -13.08 -9.13 10.40
C ILE A 291 -14.61 -9.24 10.35
N GLY A 292 -15.17 -8.88 9.19
CA GLY A 292 -16.61 -8.96 8.95
C GLY A 292 -16.97 -9.06 7.47
N THR A 293 -18.24 -9.19 7.17
CA THR A 293 -18.75 -9.26 5.79
C THR A 293 -19.97 -8.36 5.60
N ASP A 294 -20.37 -8.18 4.34
CA ASP A 294 -21.58 -7.47 3.95
C ASP A 294 -22.89 -8.19 4.37
N LYS A 295 -22.81 -9.45 4.79
CA LYS A 295 -24.00 -10.23 5.22
C LYS A 295 -24.45 -9.93 6.65
N ASN A 296 -23.54 -9.46 7.50
CA ASN A 296 -23.79 -9.25 8.94
C ASN A 296 -23.66 -7.78 9.34
N LYS A 297 -24.14 -6.86 8.51
CA LYS A 297 -24.00 -5.40 8.71
C LYS A 297 -24.61 -4.86 10.02
N ASP A 298 -25.60 -5.56 10.59
CA ASP A 298 -26.22 -5.18 11.86
C ASP A 298 -25.32 -5.49 13.08
N GLN A 299 -24.31 -6.34 12.92
CA GLN A 299 -23.40 -6.70 13.98
C GLN A 299 -22.18 -5.79 13.95
N ARG A 300 -21.67 -5.42 15.12
CA ARG A 300 -20.39 -4.75 15.24
C ARG A 300 -19.26 -5.74 15.01
N ILE A 301 -18.31 -5.36 14.18
CA ILE A 301 -17.04 -6.10 14.03
C ILE A 301 -16.23 -5.87 15.29
N GLU A 302 -15.90 -6.95 15.99
CA GLU A 302 -14.99 -6.91 17.14
C GLU A 302 -13.56 -6.81 16.64
N MET A 303 -12.79 -5.87 17.21
CA MET A 303 -11.40 -5.61 16.83
C MET A 303 -10.47 -5.97 17.98
N LYS A 304 -9.43 -6.75 17.70
CA LYS A 304 -8.43 -7.22 18.66
C LYS A 304 -7.10 -6.56 18.43
N ASP A 305 -6.37 -6.35 19.51
CA ASP A 305 -5.03 -5.75 19.48
C ASP A 305 -4.02 -6.76 18.91
N PHE A 306 -3.19 -6.28 18.01
CA PHE A 306 -2.00 -6.96 17.49
C PHE A 306 -0.77 -6.13 17.85
N ALA A 307 0.13 -6.72 18.64
CA ALA A 307 1.33 -6.05 19.10
C ALA A 307 2.34 -5.87 17.96
N LEU A 308 2.98 -4.71 17.94
CA LEU A 308 4.00 -4.35 16.98
C LEU A 308 5.32 -4.01 17.71
N GLU A 309 6.41 -4.59 17.25
CA GLU A 309 7.75 -4.29 17.72
C GLU A 309 8.61 -3.79 16.58
N GLY A 310 9.21 -2.61 16.76
CA GLY A 310 10.15 -2.05 15.81
C GLY A 310 11.49 -2.79 15.86
N TRP A 311 12.16 -2.84 14.72
CA TRP A 311 13.52 -3.41 14.61
C TRP A 311 14.63 -2.35 14.76
N GLY A 312 14.25 -1.12 15.13
CA GLY A 312 15.16 -0.02 15.42
C GLY A 312 15.82 0.59 14.17
N ASN A 313 16.88 1.37 14.43
CA ASN A 313 17.55 2.10 13.34
C ASN A 313 18.50 1.25 12.48
N ASN A 314 18.67 -0.03 12.78
CA ASN A 314 19.47 -0.95 11.97
C ASN A 314 18.63 -1.46 10.80
N VAL A 315 18.27 -0.55 9.92
CA VAL A 315 17.50 -0.88 8.73
C VAL A 315 18.42 -1.58 7.74
N THR A 316 18.01 -2.73 7.25
CA THR A 316 18.74 -3.52 6.27
C THR A 316 17.99 -3.56 4.95
N TYR A 317 18.72 -3.80 3.88
CA TYR A 317 18.15 -4.02 2.55
C TYR A 317 19.03 -5.02 1.79
N HIS A 318 18.47 -5.58 0.74
CA HIS A 318 19.23 -6.34 -0.24
C HIS A 318 18.97 -5.83 -1.65
N GLU A 319 19.98 -5.99 -2.51
CA GLU A 319 19.91 -5.60 -3.91
C GLU A 319 19.39 -6.77 -4.74
N ARG A 320 18.47 -6.49 -5.66
CA ARG A 320 17.92 -7.50 -6.57
C ARG A 320 17.86 -6.96 -8.00
N LEU A 321 18.56 -7.63 -8.91
CA LEU A 321 18.39 -7.36 -10.33
C LEU A 321 17.00 -7.80 -10.79
N LYS A 322 16.29 -6.87 -11.44
CA LYS A 322 14.96 -7.14 -11.97
C LYS A 322 15.03 -8.01 -13.23
N LYS A 323 13.95 -8.72 -13.54
CA LYS A 323 13.84 -9.54 -14.76
C LYS A 323 14.14 -8.73 -16.02
N SER A 324 13.80 -7.45 -16.05
CA SER A 324 14.10 -6.53 -17.15
C SER A 324 15.59 -6.42 -17.47
N TYR A 325 16.47 -6.46 -16.45
CA TYR A 325 17.92 -6.49 -16.68
C TYR A 325 18.34 -7.69 -17.55
N TYR A 326 17.91 -8.88 -17.17
CA TYR A 326 18.28 -10.10 -17.91
C TYR A 326 17.70 -10.14 -19.31
N MET A 327 16.47 -9.64 -19.52
CA MET A 327 15.85 -9.53 -20.83
C MET A 327 16.64 -8.60 -21.76
N ILE A 328 17.10 -7.45 -21.26
CA ILE A 328 17.89 -6.49 -22.02
C ILE A 328 19.28 -7.04 -22.32
N GLN A 329 19.93 -7.66 -21.32
CA GLN A 329 21.23 -8.31 -21.49
C GLN A 329 21.19 -9.35 -22.62
N GLU A 330 20.12 -10.15 -22.69
CA GLU A 330 19.95 -11.14 -23.76
C GLU A 330 19.86 -10.49 -25.16
N VAL A 331 19.18 -9.35 -25.29
CA VAL A 331 19.09 -8.61 -26.55
C VAL A 331 20.45 -8.07 -26.97
N TRP A 332 21.16 -7.40 -26.06
CA TRP A 332 22.45 -6.77 -26.36
C TRP A 332 23.61 -7.75 -26.59
N THR A 333 23.54 -8.95 -26.05
CA THR A 333 24.58 -9.98 -26.30
C THR A 333 24.43 -10.69 -27.63
N LYS A 334 23.29 -10.53 -28.32
CA LYS A 334 23.03 -11.10 -29.64
C LYS A 334 23.37 -10.15 -30.79
N GLU A 335 23.72 -8.91 -30.48
CA GLU A 335 24.16 -7.88 -31.45
C GLU A 335 25.68 -7.87 -31.61
#